data_aae2f531788cc1c2b1f6354418661fcd
#
_entry.id   aae2f531788cc1c2b1f6354418661fcd
#
_cell.length_a   1.000
_cell.length_b   1.000
_cell.length_c   1.000
_cell.angle_alpha   90.00
_cell.angle_beta   90.00
_cell.angle_gamma   90.00
#
_symmetry.space_group_name_H-M   'P 1'
#
loop_
_entity.id
_entity.type
_entity.pdbx_description
1 polymer ?
#
loop_
_entity_poly.entity_id
_entity_poly.type
_entity_poly.pdbx_seq_one_letter_code
_entity_poly.pdbx_strand_id
1 'polypeptide(L)'
;LRPYMSGMVWDMGEESLELMREGISLYKEIRKDVKKGVPVFPLGFTDTRAEVLSYGIKTGEKTYLAVFTPKTDRAEIPLAQAGIAGNKVKVLYPSNESCIYGVTDGKLQVTMPQTACARLFEIRK
;
A
#
# COMPACT_ATOMS: atom_id res chain seq x y z
N LEU A 1 -2.74 5.66 -7.75
CA LEU A 1 -2.52 6.23 -6.43
C LEU A 1 -2.36 7.75 -6.53
N ARG A 2 -3.26 8.50 -5.96
CA ARG A 2 -3.16 9.96 -5.81
C ARG A 2 -3.52 10.29 -4.37
N PRO A 3 -2.73 11.11 -3.67
CA PRO A 3 -3.16 11.62 -2.39
C PRO A 3 -4.35 12.56 -2.61
N TYR A 4 -5.39 12.35 -1.84
CA TYR A 4 -6.52 13.26 -1.79
C TYR A 4 -6.56 13.87 -0.40
N MET A 5 -6.53 15.18 -0.37
CA MET A 5 -6.59 15.93 0.88
C MET A 5 -7.72 16.95 0.77
N SER A 6 -8.63 16.88 1.69
CA SER A 6 -9.72 17.84 1.84
C SER A 6 -9.92 18.13 3.32
N GLY A 7 -10.51 19.25 3.60
CA GLY A 7 -10.87 19.65 4.95
C GLY A 7 -9.88 20.60 5.61
N MET A 8 -10.06 20.78 6.89
CA MET A 8 -9.40 21.82 7.69
C MET A 8 -8.08 21.26 8.26
N VAL A 9 -7.00 21.43 7.52
CA VAL A 9 -5.65 20.94 7.91
C VAL A 9 -5.18 21.54 9.24
N TRP A 10 -5.60 22.76 9.56
CA TRP A 10 -5.26 23.43 10.81
C TRP A 10 -5.91 22.81 12.07
N ASP A 11 -6.93 21.99 11.91
CA ASP A 11 -7.58 21.28 13.02
C ASP A 11 -6.97 19.89 13.27
N MET A 12 -5.97 19.50 12.49
CA MET A 12 -5.32 18.20 12.63
C MET A 12 -4.29 18.21 13.77
N GLY A 13 -4.25 17.12 14.52
CA GLY A 13 -3.19 16.89 15.51
C GLY A 13 -1.82 16.72 14.84
N GLU A 14 -0.75 16.96 15.59
CA GLU A 14 0.64 16.93 15.06
C GLU A 14 1.00 15.59 14.43
N GLU A 15 0.61 14.47 15.03
CA GLU A 15 0.83 13.14 14.50
C GLU A 15 0.22 12.95 13.10
N SER A 16 -1.03 13.41 12.91
CA SER A 16 -1.70 13.37 11.61
C SER A 16 -1.02 14.26 10.57
N LEU A 17 -0.53 15.43 11.00
CA LEU A 17 0.23 16.34 10.14
C LEU A 17 1.56 15.73 9.70
N GLU A 18 2.25 15.02 10.59
CA GLU A 18 3.49 14.31 10.25
C GLU A 18 3.26 13.19 9.24
N LEU A 19 2.23 12.38 9.45
CA LEU A 19 1.82 11.35 8.48
C LEU A 19 1.48 11.97 7.12
N MET A 20 0.78 13.10 7.10
CA MET A 20 0.48 13.81 5.86
C MET A 20 1.74 14.32 5.16
N ARG A 21 2.68 14.92 5.89
CA ARG A 21 3.96 15.39 5.34
C ARG A 21 4.76 14.24 4.74
N GLU A 22 4.84 13.11 5.45
CA GLU A 22 5.50 11.89 4.96
C GLU A 22 4.85 11.38 3.66
N GLY A 23 3.52 11.28 3.64
CA GLY A 23 2.78 10.82 2.46
C GLY A 23 2.97 11.73 1.25
N ILE A 24 2.97 13.06 1.44
CA ILE A 24 3.22 14.02 0.37
C ILE A 24 4.64 13.89 -0.17
N SER A 25 5.64 13.78 0.71
CA SER A 25 7.04 13.63 0.34
C SER A 25 7.24 12.35 -0.47
N LEU A 26 6.72 11.23 -0.01
CA LEU A 26 6.76 9.97 -0.73
C LEU A 26 6.06 10.07 -2.10
N TYR A 27 4.88 10.69 -2.18
CA TYR A 27 4.19 10.85 -3.45
C TYR A 27 5.01 11.67 -4.46
N LYS A 28 5.68 12.71 -4.02
CA LYS A 28 6.58 13.51 -4.88
C LYS A 28 7.71 12.66 -5.47
N GLU A 29 8.22 11.69 -4.72
CA GLU A 29 9.26 10.77 -5.18
C GLU A 29 8.73 9.78 -6.23
N ILE A 30 7.58 9.15 -5.95
CA ILE A 30 7.05 8.06 -6.77
C ILE A 30 6.13 8.51 -7.92
N ARG A 31 5.67 9.76 -7.93
CA ARG A 31 4.64 10.24 -8.88
C ARG A 31 4.96 10.06 -10.36
N LYS A 32 6.25 10.07 -10.71
CA LYS A 32 6.69 9.86 -12.11
C LYS A 32 6.43 8.41 -12.54
N ASP A 33 6.70 7.48 -11.64
CA ASP A 33 6.43 6.06 -11.83
C ASP A 33 4.93 5.79 -11.88
N VAL A 34 4.19 6.37 -10.93
CA VAL A 34 2.72 6.25 -10.87
C VAL A 34 2.05 6.70 -12.17
N LYS A 35 2.55 7.77 -12.78
CA LYS A 35 2.01 8.27 -14.07
C LYS A 35 2.22 7.32 -15.25
N LYS A 36 3.29 6.53 -15.22
CA LYS A 36 3.69 5.62 -16.31
C LYS A 36 3.26 4.19 -16.06
N GLY A 37 2.86 3.88 -14.85
CA GLY A 37 2.52 2.53 -14.44
C GLY A 37 1.11 2.10 -14.85
N VAL A 38 0.90 0.80 -14.82
CA VAL A 38 -0.39 0.15 -15.11
C VAL A 38 -1.06 -0.23 -13.80
N PRO A 39 -2.35 0.06 -13.62
CA PRO A 39 -3.09 -0.38 -12.44
C PRO A 39 -3.12 -1.89 -12.30
N VAL A 40 -3.00 -2.38 -11.06
CA VAL A 40 -3.12 -3.80 -10.71
C VAL A 40 -4.07 -3.98 -9.54
N PHE A 41 -4.85 -5.06 -9.58
CA PHE A 41 -5.87 -5.40 -8.59
C PHE A 41 -5.71 -6.87 -8.18
N PRO A 42 -4.78 -7.21 -7.27
CA PRO A 42 -4.48 -8.61 -6.93
C PRO A 42 -5.66 -9.39 -6.38
N LEU A 43 -6.59 -8.71 -5.72
CA LEU A 43 -7.82 -9.29 -5.16
C LEU A 43 -9.06 -9.01 -6.05
N GLY A 44 -8.84 -8.44 -7.25
CA GLY A 44 -9.94 -7.98 -8.09
C GLY A 44 -10.62 -6.73 -7.54
N PHE A 45 -11.82 -6.43 -8.06
CA PHE A 45 -12.67 -5.36 -7.53
C PHE A 45 -13.48 -5.91 -6.36
N THR A 46 -13.02 -5.62 -5.16
CA THR A 46 -13.66 -6.09 -3.92
C THR A 46 -14.75 -5.14 -3.47
N ASP A 47 -15.78 -5.70 -2.81
CA ASP A 47 -16.84 -4.94 -2.15
C ASP A 47 -16.26 -4.13 -0.97
N THR A 48 -16.89 -3.00 -0.65
CA THR A 48 -16.55 -2.17 0.53
C THR A 48 -16.67 -2.92 1.87
N ARG A 49 -17.36 -4.07 1.87
CA ARG A 49 -17.50 -4.96 3.03
C ARG A 49 -16.36 -5.98 3.16
N ALA A 50 -15.45 -6.04 2.21
CA ALA A 50 -14.32 -6.97 2.23
C ALA A 50 -13.43 -6.75 3.46
N GLU A 51 -12.85 -7.83 3.95
CA GLU A 51 -11.90 -7.78 5.08
C GLU A 51 -10.53 -7.23 4.65
N VAL A 52 -10.16 -7.46 3.39
CA VAL A 52 -8.91 -7.02 2.80
C VAL A 52 -9.17 -6.41 1.43
N LEU A 53 -8.54 -5.28 1.17
CA LEU A 53 -8.52 -4.62 -0.14
C LEU A 53 -7.07 -4.41 -0.57
N SER A 54 -6.80 -4.58 -1.85
CA SER A 54 -5.46 -4.32 -2.38
C SER A 54 -5.54 -3.85 -3.82
N TYR A 55 -4.84 -2.77 -4.10
CA TYR A 55 -4.65 -2.26 -5.45
C TYR A 55 -3.32 -1.51 -5.55
N GLY A 56 -2.82 -1.36 -6.74
CA GLY A 56 -1.54 -0.72 -6.93
C GLY A 56 -1.25 -0.27 -8.35
N ILE A 57 -0.01 0.09 -8.56
CA ILE A 57 0.52 0.51 -9.86
C ILE A 57 1.79 -0.31 -10.13
N LYS A 58 1.78 -1.01 -11.25
CA LYS A 58 2.94 -1.77 -11.73
C LYS A 58 3.71 -0.95 -12.77
N THR A 59 5.00 -0.84 -12.59
CA THR A 59 5.96 -0.34 -13.58
C THR A 59 6.77 -1.52 -14.16
N GLY A 60 7.73 -1.25 -15.05
CA GLY A 60 8.57 -2.32 -15.60
C GLY A 60 9.40 -3.07 -14.57
N GLU A 61 9.87 -2.40 -13.53
CA GLU A 61 10.82 -2.93 -12.54
C GLU A 61 10.24 -3.15 -11.15
N LYS A 62 9.20 -2.41 -10.81
CA LYS A 62 8.63 -2.40 -9.45
C LYS A 62 7.12 -2.22 -9.48
N THR A 63 6.50 -2.61 -8.38
CA THR A 63 5.08 -2.40 -8.12
C THR A 63 4.90 -1.68 -6.81
N TYR A 64 4.09 -0.63 -6.82
CA TYR A 64 3.60 0.03 -5.62
C TYR A 64 2.24 -0.55 -5.29
N LEU A 65 2.12 -1.21 -4.15
CA LEU A 65 0.92 -1.94 -3.75
C LEU A 65 0.39 -1.45 -2.42
N ALA A 66 -0.83 -0.92 -2.43
CA ALA A 66 -1.55 -0.58 -1.22
C ALA A 66 -2.31 -1.81 -0.71
N VAL A 67 -2.22 -2.05 0.58
CA VAL A 67 -2.95 -3.11 1.29
C VAL A 67 -3.73 -2.47 2.42
N PHE A 68 -5.03 -2.73 2.47
CA PHE A 68 -5.95 -2.25 3.49
C PHE A 68 -6.57 -3.44 4.21
N THR A 69 -6.61 -3.37 5.51
CA THR A 69 -7.21 -4.40 6.38
C THR A 69 -8.28 -3.79 7.27
N PRO A 70 -9.43 -3.36 6.71
CA PRO A 70 -10.44 -2.64 7.48
C PRO A 70 -11.07 -3.44 8.64
N LYS A 71 -11.06 -4.77 8.55
CA LYS A 71 -11.73 -5.65 9.53
C LYS A 71 -10.86 -6.76 10.10
N THR A 72 -9.61 -6.82 9.70
CA THR A 72 -8.63 -7.83 10.13
C THR A 72 -7.27 -7.18 10.34
N ASP A 73 -6.33 -7.89 10.93
CA ASP A 73 -4.93 -7.51 11.05
C ASP A 73 -4.02 -8.28 10.08
N ARG A 74 -4.59 -9.21 9.30
CA ARG A 74 -3.83 -10.08 8.39
C ARG A 74 -4.33 -9.99 6.97
N ALA A 75 -3.39 -10.05 6.03
CA ALA A 75 -3.67 -10.08 4.61
C ALA A 75 -2.75 -11.07 3.89
N GLU A 76 -3.32 -11.76 2.91
CA GLU A 76 -2.59 -12.60 1.96
C GLU A 76 -2.95 -12.13 0.55
N ILE A 77 -1.97 -11.60 -0.17
CA ILE A 77 -2.19 -10.97 -1.48
C ILE A 77 -1.50 -11.80 -2.55
N PRO A 78 -2.25 -12.40 -3.49
CA PRO A 78 -1.69 -13.20 -4.57
C PRO A 78 -1.01 -12.32 -5.62
N LEU A 79 0.31 -12.27 -5.62
CA LEU A 79 1.08 -11.41 -6.51
C LEU A 79 1.14 -11.97 -7.95
N ALA A 80 1.35 -13.27 -8.09
CA ALA A 80 1.51 -13.92 -9.39
C ALA A 80 0.27 -13.76 -10.28
N GLN A 81 -0.93 -13.88 -9.71
CA GLN A 81 -2.18 -13.73 -10.45
C GLN A 81 -2.38 -12.31 -11.01
N ALA A 82 -1.83 -11.30 -10.35
CA ALA A 82 -1.84 -9.93 -10.83
C ALA A 82 -0.65 -9.59 -11.75
N GLY A 83 0.16 -10.58 -12.11
CA GLY A 83 1.36 -10.39 -12.90
C GLY A 83 2.43 -9.55 -12.19
N ILE A 84 2.42 -9.55 -10.86
CA ILE A 84 3.41 -8.87 -10.03
C ILE A 84 4.54 -9.86 -9.76
N ALA A 85 5.69 -9.60 -10.36
CA ALA A 85 6.88 -10.40 -10.16
C ALA A 85 7.81 -9.73 -9.15
N GLY A 86 8.33 -10.51 -8.21
CA GLY A 86 9.33 -10.05 -7.25
C GLY A 86 9.14 -10.65 -5.86
N ASN A 87 10.23 -10.64 -5.11
CA ASN A 87 10.27 -11.14 -3.73
C ASN A 87 10.91 -10.14 -2.76
N LYS A 88 11.45 -9.04 -3.29
CA LYS A 88 12.01 -7.96 -2.47
C LYS A 88 10.90 -6.98 -2.14
N VAL A 89 10.47 -6.97 -0.90
CA VAL A 89 9.36 -6.13 -0.42
C VAL A 89 9.89 -5.12 0.58
N LYS A 90 9.37 -3.90 0.47
CA LYS A 90 9.65 -2.82 1.42
C LYS A 90 8.36 -2.06 1.72
N VAL A 91 8.11 -1.78 3.00
CA VAL A 91 7.09 -0.81 3.39
C VAL A 91 7.58 0.59 3.04
N LEU A 92 6.75 1.36 2.35
CA LEU A 92 7.02 2.76 2.03
C LEU A 92 6.25 3.73 2.94
N TYR A 93 5.02 3.36 3.36
CA TYR A 93 4.16 4.29 4.08
C TYR A 93 3.08 3.57 4.90
N PRO A 94 2.77 4.02 6.09
CA PRO A 94 3.60 4.89 6.91
C PRO A 94 4.86 4.16 7.41
N SER A 95 5.93 4.90 7.63
CA SER A 95 7.22 4.33 8.04
C SER A 95 7.39 4.18 9.54
N ASN A 96 6.59 4.91 10.33
CA ASN A 96 6.67 4.97 11.80
C ASN A 96 5.99 3.81 12.53
N GLU A 97 5.27 2.96 11.82
CA GLU A 97 4.54 1.85 12.41
C GLU A 97 5.09 0.50 11.93
N SER A 98 5.27 -0.41 12.86
CA SER A 98 5.73 -1.76 12.53
C SER A 98 4.63 -2.58 11.86
N CYS A 99 5.01 -3.37 10.87
CA CYS A 99 4.23 -4.49 10.40
C CYS A 99 5.18 -5.64 10.03
N ILE A 100 4.68 -6.86 10.07
CA ILE A 100 5.43 -8.05 9.66
C ILE A 100 4.98 -8.39 8.24
N TYR A 101 5.92 -8.55 7.33
CA TYR A 101 5.58 -8.85 5.94
C TYR A 101 6.67 -9.67 5.25
N GLY A 102 6.27 -10.40 4.23
CA GLY A 102 7.17 -11.20 3.40
C GLY A 102 6.45 -11.79 2.20
N VAL A 103 7.23 -12.30 1.25
CA VAL A 103 6.69 -13.03 0.10
C VAL A 103 7.01 -14.51 0.24
N THR A 104 5.96 -15.33 0.23
CA THR A 104 6.05 -16.79 0.29
C THR A 104 5.09 -17.38 -0.76
N ASP A 105 5.56 -18.30 -1.57
CA ASP A 105 4.76 -18.98 -2.59
C ASP A 105 4.02 -18.03 -3.55
N GLY A 106 4.67 -16.92 -3.92
CA GLY A 106 4.09 -15.92 -4.82
C GLY A 106 2.98 -15.07 -4.22
N LYS A 107 2.88 -15.07 -2.90
CA LYS A 107 1.90 -14.27 -2.14
C LYS A 107 2.62 -13.34 -1.18
N LEU A 108 2.17 -12.11 -1.11
CA LEU A 108 2.56 -11.17 -0.06
C LEU A 108 1.71 -11.45 1.19
N GLN A 109 2.38 -11.86 2.24
CA GLN A 109 1.76 -12.04 3.56
C GLN A 109 2.07 -10.82 4.42
N VAL A 110 1.05 -10.27 5.07
CA VAL A 110 1.16 -9.08 5.90
C VAL A 110 0.43 -9.30 7.22
N THR A 111 1.09 -8.95 8.31
CA THR A 111 0.45 -8.80 9.63
C THR A 111 0.59 -7.34 10.05
N MET A 112 -0.53 -6.65 10.14
CA MET A 112 -0.62 -5.26 10.57
C MET A 112 -0.51 -5.16 12.09
N PRO A 113 -0.11 -4.00 12.66
CA PRO A 113 -0.04 -3.82 14.12
C PRO A 113 -1.42 -3.90 14.80
N GLN A 114 -2.48 -3.63 14.06
CA GLN A 114 -3.87 -3.69 14.53
C GLN A 114 -4.84 -3.82 13.35
N THR A 115 -6.11 -4.01 13.64
CA THR A 115 -7.19 -3.90 12.64
C THR A 115 -7.36 -2.45 12.15
N ALA A 116 -8.05 -2.28 11.02
CA ALA A 116 -8.28 -0.98 10.38
C ALA A 116 -6.98 -0.25 10.03
N CYS A 117 -6.02 -0.98 9.47
CA CYS A 117 -4.74 -0.45 9.02
C CYS A 117 -4.61 -0.43 7.50
N ALA A 118 -3.66 0.36 7.04
CA ALA A 118 -3.23 0.41 5.65
C ALA A 118 -1.71 0.56 5.56
N ARG A 119 -1.11 -0.04 4.53
CA ARG A 119 0.30 0.10 4.21
C ARG A 119 0.50 0.18 2.70
N LEU A 120 1.45 0.98 2.30
CA LEU A 120 1.95 1.00 0.93
C LEU A 120 3.28 0.26 0.86
N PHE A 121 3.35 -0.72 -0.01
CA PHE A 121 4.54 -1.53 -0.25
C PHE A 121 5.17 -1.20 -1.60
N GLU A 122 6.46 -1.30 -1.69
CA GLU A 122 7.20 -1.44 -2.93
C GLU A 122 7.64 -2.90 -3.08
N ILE A 123 7.36 -3.49 -4.24
CA ILE A 123 7.76 -4.86 -4.58
C ILE A 123 8.69 -4.77 -5.80
N ARG A 124 9.86 -5.37 -5.70
CA ARG A 124 10.87 -5.43 -6.77
C ARG A 124 11.25 -6.88 -7.10
N LYS A 125 11.68 -7.06 -8.33
CA LYS A 125 12.30 -8.30 -8.78
C LYS A 125 13.62 -8.58 -8.05
#